data_44633b621f0cd1dcc0c6ce93d6d294a3
#
_entry.id   44633b621f0cd1dcc0c6ce93d6d294a3
#
_cell.length_a   1.000
_cell.length_b   1.000
_cell.length_c   1.000
_cell.angle_alpha   90.00
_cell.angle_beta   90.00
_cell.angle_gamma   90.00
#
_symmetry.space_group_name_H-M   'P 1'
#
loop_
_entity.id
_entity.type
_entity.pdbx_description
1 polymer ?
#
loop_
_entity_poly.entity_id
_entity_poly.type
_entity_poly.pdbx_seq_one_letter_code
_entity_poly.pdbx_strand_id
1 'polypeptide(L)'
;GKLEINEVQACNGYDKAEILKIACSIESKSKHPIAHTFVQYKKDHSLELEEVENFESIAGKGLKGDINGQTYFIGNKTLFSQDINLENNKMSTTVIIGTENEIYGLITLKDKIRDETPSTIASLNAKGIKTTMITGDNEATAKLVADEIGLSNYYADLLPQDKVNIVSNAVSKHHDVAMVGDGVNDTPSLARANVGIAMGLEGADVAIETADIVLLEDKLSKINLLVDLAKKTMGKIKFNVAFCLSVKVILMILGIAGYISLWEAVLIGDMGITLLVVGNSLLLAK
;
A
#
# COMPACT_ATOMS: atom_id res chain seq x y z
N GLY A 1 7.24 -0.79 -4.21
CA GLY A 1 6.34 0.11 -4.97
C GLY A 1 6.56 -0.03 -6.47
N LYS A 2 5.59 0.37 -7.27
CA LYS A 2 5.79 0.50 -8.72
C LYS A 2 6.29 1.92 -9.00
N LEU A 3 7.44 2.04 -9.65
CA LEU A 3 7.94 3.33 -10.10
C LEU A 3 7.15 3.81 -11.33
N GLU A 4 7.06 5.12 -11.49
CA GLU A 4 6.56 5.77 -12.71
C GLU A 4 7.50 6.89 -13.15
N ILE A 5 7.48 7.25 -14.44
CA ILE A 5 8.21 8.40 -14.97
C ILE A 5 7.48 9.65 -14.51
N ASN A 6 8.15 10.45 -13.68
CA ASN A 6 7.60 11.69 -13.13
C ASN A 6 7.87 12.88 -14.04
N GLU A 7 9.13 13.02 -14.48
CA GLU A 7 9.56 14.17 -15.28
C GLU A 7 10.67 13.77 -16.24
N VAL A 8 10.68 14.38 -17.41
CA VAL A 8 11.78 14.31 -18.38
C VAL A 8 12.30 15.71 -18.61
N GLN A 9 13.53 15.95 -18.20
CA GLN A 9 14.25 17.19 -18.45
C GLN A 9 15.19 16.99 -19.62
N ALA A 10 14.87 17.62 -20.75
CA ALA A 10 15.73 17.59 -21.92
C ALA A 10 16.90 18.57 -21.76
N CYS A 11 18.09 18.17 -22.18
CA CYS A 11 19.31 18.96 -22.21
C CYS A 11 19.69 19.25 -23.66
N ASN A 12 20.50 20.28 -23.90
CA ASN A 12 21.11 20.59 -25.18
C ASN A 12 20.16 20.68 -26.40
N GLY A 13 18.86 20.95 -26.17
CA GLY A 13 17.89 21.11 -27.24
C GLY A 13 17.30 19.80 -27.79
N TYR A 14 17.57 18.66 -27.16
CA TYR A 14 16.96 17.39 -27.53
C TYR A 14 15.46 17.36 -27.24
N ASP A 15 14.73 16.55 -28.01
CA ASP A 15 13.30 16.38 -27.80
C ASP A 15 12.99 15.33 -26.70
N LYS A 16 12.06 15.65 -25.82
CA LYS A 16 11.63 14.75 -24.73
C LYS A 16 11.08 13.42 -25.24
N ALA A 17 10.39 13.42 -26.36
CA ALA A 17 9.83 12.21 -26.96
C ALA A 17 10.95 11.28 -27.50
N GLU A 18 11.99 11.86 -28.08
CA GLU A 18 13.16 11.13 -28.56
C GLU A 18 13.93 10.52 -27.40
N ILE A 19 14.18 11.29 -26.33
CA ILE A 19 14.84 10.82 -25.10
C ILE A 19 14.10 9.62 -24.53
N LEU A 20 12.77 9.70 -24.39
CA LEU A 20 11.94 8.61 -23.89
C LEU A 20 11.95 7.40 -24.81
N LYS A 21 11.95 7.60 -26.11
CA LYS A 21 11.99 6.51 -27.10
C LYS A 21 13.30 5.71 -27.00
N ILE A 22 14.44 6.41 -26.92
CA ILE A 22 15.77 5.78 -26.74
C ILE A 22 15.82 5.06 -25.38
N ALA A 23 15.38 5.72 -24.30
CA ALA A 23 15.37 5.14 -22.97
C ALA A 23 14.53 3.85 -22.91
N CYS A 24 13.28 3.91 -23.41
CA CYS A 24 12.40 2.75 -23.45
C CYS A 24 12.97 1.60 -24.32
N SER A 25 13.64 1.93 -25.41
CA SER A 25 14.25 0.93 -26.30
C SER A 25 15.35 0.13 -25.58
N ILE A 26 16.28 0.83 -24.93
CA ILE A 26 17.40 0.19 -24.23
C ILE A 26 16.91 -0.52 -22.96
N GLU A 27 16.09 0.13 -22.13
CA GLU A 27 15.54 -0.46 -20.90
C GLU A 27 14.67 -1.70 -21.19
N SER A 28 14.02 -1.80 -22.36
CA SER A 28 13.25 -2.98 -22.76
C SER A 28 14.06 -4.28 -22.81
N LYS A 29 15.38 -4.20 -22.93
CA LYS A 29 16.31 -5.33 -22.93
C LYS A 29 16.80 -5.71 -21.54
N SER A 30 16.55 -4.86 -20.54
CA SER A 30 17.03 -5.02 -19.17
C SER A 30 16.06 -5.86 -18.31
N LYS A 31 16.63 -6.58 -17.33
CA LYS A 31 15.87 -7.27 -16.26
C LYS A 31 15.84 -6.49 -14.94
N HIS A 32 16.40 -5.29 -14.92
CA HIS A 32 16.44 -4.47 -13.71
C HIS A 32 15.01 -4.01 -13.32
N PRO A 33 14.67 -3.89 -12.02
CA PRO A 33 13.34 -3.42 -11.59
C PRO A 33 12.90 -2.10 -12.23
N ILE A 34 13.83 -1.15 -12.42
CA ILE A 34 13.57 0.14 -13.08
C ILE A 34 13.08 -0.05 -14.53
N ALA A 35 13.55 -1.06 -15.24
CA ALA A 35 13.17 -1.33 -16.63
C ALA A 35 11.64 -1.56 -16.78
N HIS A 36 10.99 -2.12 -15.77
CA HIS A 36 9.54 -2.31 -15.77
C HIS A 36 8.78 -0.98 -15.93
N THR A 37 9.30 0.11 -15.39
CA THR A 37 8.72 1.45 -15.52
C THR A 37 8.70 1.90 -16.96
N PHE A 38 9.80 1.74 -17.68
CA PHE A 38 9.92 2.11 -19.10
C PHE A 38 9.08 1.20 -20.00
N VAL A 39 9.04 -0.10 -19.71
CA VAL A 39 8.16 -1.04 -20.42
C VAL A 39 6.69 -0.71 -20.23
N GLN A 40 6.29 -0.30 -19.02
CA GLN A 40 4.92 0.13 -18.76
C GLN A 40 4.62 1.45 -19.48
N TYR A 41 5.50 2.42 -19.41
CA TYR A 41 5.38 3.70 -20.12
C TYR A 41 5.18 3.49 -21.62
N LYS A 42 5.99 2.60 -22.25
CA LYS A 42 5.82 2.21 -23.65
C LYS A 42 4.40 1.74 -23.94
N LYS A 43 3.85 0.85 -23.11
CA LYS A 43 2.50 0.27 -23.32
C LYS A 43 1.42 1.37 -23.22
N ASP A 44 1.52 2.22 -22.20
CA ASP A 44 0.51 3.23 -21.91
C ASP A 44 0.45 4.33 -23.00
N HIS A 45 1.60 4.59 -23.66
CA HIS A 45 1.73 5.62 -24.70
C HIS A 45 1.86 5.03 -26.12
N SER A 46 1.73 3.71 -26.28
CA SER A 46 1.86 3.02 -27.58
C SER A 46 3.14 3.40 -28.33
N LEU A 47 4.27 3.51 -27.60
CA LEU A 47 5.53 3.98 -28.15
C LEU A 47 6.17 2.88 -29.00
N GLU A 48 6.56 3.21 -30.24
CA GLU A 48 7.36 2.34 -31.08
C GLU A 48 8.82 2.39 -30.67
N LEU A 49 9.41 1.20 -30.41
CA LEU A 49 10.80 1.09 -29.99
C LEU A 49 11.73 1.02 -31.19
N GLU A 50 12.95 1.53 -31.00
CA GLU A 50 14.06 1.31 -31.91
C GLU A 50 14.70 -0.07 -31.68
N GLU A 51 15.33 -0.62 -32.70
CA GLU A 51 16.13 -1.85 -32.56
C GLU A 51 17.44 -1.53 -31.83
N VAL A 52 17.72 -2.30 -30.76
CA VAL A 52 18.93 -2.11 -29.94
C VAL A 52 19.88 -3.24 -30.19
N GLU A 53 21.07 -2.88 -30.70
CA GLU A 53 22.21 -3.73 -30.88
C GLU A 53 23.23 -3.58 -29.75
N ASN A 54 24.16 -4.52 -29.62
CA ASN A 54 25.27 -4.47 -28.66
C ASN A 54 24.88 -4.09 -27.24
N PHE A 55 23.71 -4.58 -26.77
CA PHE A 55 23.21 -4.29 -25.43
C PHE A 55 24.15 -4.85 -24.36
N GLU A 56 24.52 -4.00 -23.40
CA GLU A 56 25.37 -4.36 -22.27
C GLU A 56 24.81 -3.75 -20.96
N SER A 57 24.77 -4.56 -19.89
CA SER A 57 24.47 -4.08 -18.54
C SER A 57 25.77 -3.88 -17.77
N ILE A 58 26.05 -2.63 -17.39
CA ILE A 58 27.26 -2.24 -16.66
C ILE A 58 26.93 -2.21 -15.16
N ALA A 59 27.45 -3.21 -14.44
CA ALA A 59 27.11 -3.44 -13.03
C ALA A 59 27.32 -2.17 -12.17
N GLY A 60 26.27 -1.79 -11.44
CA GLY A 60 26.29 -0.63 -10.54
C GLY A 60 26.30 0.75 -11.22
N LYS A 61 26.28 0.80 -12.55
CA LYS A 61 26.35 2.07 -13.30
C LYS A 61 25.13 2.29 -14.20
N GLY A 62 24.71 1.28 -14.97
CA GLY A 62 23.57 1.40 -15.86
C GLY A 62 23.67 0.48 -17.08
N LEU A 63 23.16 0.94 -18.20
CA LEU A 63 23.00 0.20 -19.45
C LEU A 63 23.70 0.93 -20.61
N LYS A 64 24.09 0.15 -21.61
CA LYS A 64 24.64 0.64 -22.88
C LYS A 64 23.96 -0.10 -24.01
N GLY A 65 23.73 0.55 -25.15
CA GLY A 65 23.20 -0.06 -26.35
C GLY A 65 23.37 0.83 -27.57
N ASP A 66 23.43 0.22 -28.74
CA ASP A 66 23.55 0.92 -30.01
C ASP A 66 22.19 1.01 -30.67
N ILE A 67 21.80 2.20 -31.12
CA ILE A 67 20.59 2.48 -31.88
C ILE A 67 21.00 3.27 -33.13
N ASN A 68 20.67 2.76 -34.33
CA ASN A 68 20.99 3.37 -35.61
C ASN A 68 22.48 3.74 -35.76
N GLY A 69 23.36 2.88 -35.24
CA GLY A 69 24.82 3.07 -35.29
C GLY A 69 25.38 4.04 -34.26
N GLN A 70 24.55 4.62 -33.38
CA GLN A 70 24.99 5.50 -32.29
C GLN A 70 24.92 4.76 -30.97
N THR A 71 25.98 4.85 -30.17
CA THR A 71 26.04 4.27 -28.82
C THR A 71 25.41 5.22 -27.79
N TYR A 72 24.46 4.71 -27.02
CA TYR A 72 23.80 5.39 -25.92
C TYR A 72 24.08 4.73 -24.58
N PHE A 73 24.08 5.54 -23.54
CA PHE A 73 24.21 5.14 -22.14
C PHE A 73 23.01 5.60 -21.35
N ILE A 74 22.53 4.74 -20.45
CA ILE A 74 21.43 5.03 -19.53
C ILE A 74 21.84 4.57 -18.14
N GLY A 75 21.77 5.46 -17.15
CA GLY A 75 22.08 5.09 -15.77
C GLY A 75 22.43 6.26 -14.88
N ASN A 76 23.32 6.01 -13.93
CA ASN A 76 23.76 7.03 -12.98
C ASN A 76 24.88 7.91 -13.56
N LYS A 77 25.21 9.00 -12.83
CA LYS A 77 26.20 9.99 -13.26
C LYS A 77 27.60 9.42 -13.53
N THR A 78 27.93 8.24 -12.97
CA THR A 78 29.27 7.65 -13.13
C THR A 78 29.52 7.07 -14.52
N LEU A 79 28.51 6.99 -15.38
CA LEU A 79 28.61 6.60 -16.78
C LEU A 79 29.08 7.73 -17.69
N PHE A 80 28.97 8.99 -17.24
CA PHE A 80 29.19 10.16 -18.06
C PHE A 80 30.43 10.93 -17.58
N SER A 81 31.18 11.46 -18.53
CA SER A 81 32.38 12.27 -18.24
C SER A 81 32.06 13.70 -17.84
N GLN A 82 30.84 14.16 -18.11
CA GLN A 82 30.38 15.50 -17.75
C GLN A 82 29.97 15.58 -16.30
N ASP A 83 30.36 16.65 -15.62
CA ASP A 83 29.92 16.95 -14.26
C ASP A 83 28.51 17.52 -14.30
N ILE A 84 27.53 16.71 -13.87
CA ILE A 84 26.13 17.11 -13.82
C ILE A 84 25.85 17.60 -12.42
N ASN A 85 25.51 18.87 -12.32
CA ASN A 85 24.95 19.42 -11.08
C ASN A 85 23.51 18.93 -10.97
N LEU A 86 23.36 17.67 -10.51
CA LEU A 86 22.06 17.17 -10.10
C LEU A 86 21.72 17.96 -8.84
N GLU A 87 20.76 18.88 -8.92
CA GLU A 87 20.10 19.33 -7.70
C GLU A 87 19.71 18.05 -6.95
N ASN A 88 20.29 17.91 -5.75
CA ASN A 88 20.12 16.72 -4.91
C ASN A 88 18.64 16.62 -4.48
N ASN A 89 17.79 16.31 -5.42
CA ASN A 89 16.42 15.95 -5.15
C ASN A 89 16.45 14.52 -4.59
N LYS A 90 16.64 14.39 -3.28
CA LYS A 90 16.68 13.11 -2.53
C LYS A 90 15.39 12.29 -2.68
N MET A 91 14.43 12.82 -3.42
CA MET A 91 13.05 12.33 -3.50
C MET A 91 12.78 11.41 -4.69
N SER A 92 13.73 11.27 -5.63
CA SER A 92 13.45 10.54 -6.87
C SER A 92 14.72 9.87 -7.39
N THR A 93 14.54 8.71 -8.00
CA THR A 93 15.63 8.07 -8.75
C THR A 93 15.78 8.78 -10.08
N THR A 94 16.91 9.43 -10.29
CA THR A 94 17.23 10.10 -11.57
C THR A 94 18.05 9.17 -12.44
N VAL A 95 17.56 8.93 -13.63
CA VAL A 95 18.23 8.18 -14.70
C VAL A 95 18.70 9.16 -15.75
N ILE A 96 19.99 9.15 -16.06
CA ILE A 96 20.60 10.02 -17.06
C ILE A 96 20.71 9.26 -18.36
N ILE A 97 20.43 9.95 -19.48
CA ILE A 97 20.54 9.39 -20.82
C ILE A 97 21.43 10.28 -21.69
N GLY A 98 22.27 9.68 -22.49
CA GLY A 98 23.14 10.39 -23.42
C GLY A 98 24.12 9.47 -24.13
N THR A 99 25.16 10.07 -24.72
CA THR A 99 26.35 9.40 -25.22
C THR A 99 27.47 9.55 -24.19
N GLU A 100 28.65 8.99 -24.46
CA GLU A 100 29.83 9.10 -23.57
C GLU A 100 30.20 10.56 -23.29
N ASN A 101 30.03 11.45 -24.27
CA ASN A 101 30.50 12.83 -24.24
C ASN A 101 29.37 13.86 -24.10
N GLU A 102 28.10 13.48 -24.24
CA GLU A 102 27.00 14.41 -24.25
C GLU A 102 25.77 13.84 -23.58
N ILE A 103 25.14 14.64 -22.71
CA ILE A 103 23.93 14.30 -21.99
C ILE A 103 22.74 14.85 -22.77
N TYR A 104 21.79 13.97 -23.09
CA TYR A 104 20.55 14.29 -23.79
C TYR A 104 19.45 14.71 -22.84
N GLY A 105 19.40 14.07 -21.67
CA GLY A 105 18.42 14.44 -20.66
C GLY A 105 18.47 13.60 -19.39
N LEU A 106 17.60 13.99 -18.49
CA LEU A 106 17.38 13.40 -17.17
C LEU A 106 15.95 12.90 -17.08
N ILE A 107 15.77 11.66 -16.67
CA ILE A 107 14.47 11.04 -16.44
C ILE A 107 14.34 10.79 -14.94
N THR A 108 13.39 11.44 -14.32
CA THR A 108 13.12 11.33 -12.90
C THR A 108 12.00 10.31 -12.67
N LEU A 109 12.26 9.32 -11.84
CA LEU A 109 11.30 8.29 -11.45
C LEU A 109 10.83 8.53 -10.03
N LYS A 110 9.53 8.36 -9.78
CA LYS A 110 8.93 8.40 -8.43
C LYS A 110 8.14 7.14 -8.17
N ASP A 111 7.88 6.83 -6.91
CA ASP A 111 6.95 5.78 -6.55
C ASP A 111 5.52 6.17 -6.94
N LYS A 112 4.86 5.27 -7.66
CA LYS A 112 3.47 5.48 -8.06
C LYS A 112 2.55 5.24 -6.85
N ILE A 113 1.76 6.25 -6.52
CA ILE A 113 0.65 6.08 -5.59
C ILE A 113 -0.40 5.18 -6.25
N ARG A 114 -0.90 4.19 -5.51
CA ARG A 114 -1.95 3.30 -6.02
C ARG A 114 -3.21 4.11 -6.32
N ASP A 115 -3.81 3.88 -7.48
CA ASP A 115 -4.97 4.64 -7.98
C ASP A 115 -6.17 4.60 -7.01
N GLU A 116 -6.28 3.52 -6.21
CA GLU A 116 -7.34 3.35 -5.22
C GLU A 116 -7.09 4.05 -3.88
N THR A 117 -5.86 4.53 -3.61
CA THR A 117 -5.50 5.07 -2.28
C THR A 117 -6.32 6.29 -1.90
N PRO A 118 -6.49 7.33 -2.73
CA PRO A 118 -7.26 8.52 -2.34
C PRO A 118 -8.72 8.19 -1.99
N SER A 119 -9.38 7.36 -2.81
CA SER A 119 -10.76 6.93 -2.58
C SER A 119 -10.90 6.07 -1.31
N THR A 120 -9.91 5.22 -1.03
CA THR A 120 -9.87 4.40 0.18
C THR A 120 -9.75 5.26 1.44
N ILE A 121 -8.82 6.22 1.45
CA ILE A 121 -8.63 7.16 2.56
C ILE A 121 -9.90 8.01 2.79
N ALA A 122 -10.48 8.56 1.73
CA ALA A 122 -11.73 9.32 1.83
C ALA A 122 -12.87 8.48 2.43
N SER A 123 -13.00 7.21 2.02
CA SER A 123 -14.00 6.29 2.56
C SER A 123 -13.78 5.97 4.04
N LEU A 124 -12.53 5.76 4.49
CA LEU A 124 -12.21 5.54 5.90
C LEU A 124 -12.53 6.78 6.74
N ASN A 125 -12.15 7.96 6.26
CA ASN A 125 -12.45 9.23 6.92
C ASN A 125 -13.97 9.46 7.03
N ALA A 126 -14.75 9.16 5.99
CA ALA A 126 -16.21 9.23 6.02
C ALA A 126 -16.85 8.28 7.05
N LYS A 127 -16.18 7.16 7.38
CA LYS A 127 -16.59 6.20 8.41
C LYS A 127 -16.17 6.64 9.84
N GLY A 128 -15.55 7.82 9.97
CA GLY A 128 -15.05 8.37 11.25
C GLY A 128 -13.70 7.78 11.69
N ILE A 129 -12.97 7.11 10.80
CA ILE A 129 -11.65 6.54 11.08
C ILE A 129 -10.60 7.58 10.68
N LYS A 130 -9.83 8.06 11.65
CA LYS A 130 -8.70 8.96 11.38
C LYS A 130 -7.55 8.19 10.78
N THR A 131 -7.04 8.69 9.65
CA THR A 131 -5.93 8.10 8.93
C THR A 131 -4.68 8.95 9.11
N THR A 132 -3.53 8.30 9.30
CA THR A 132 -2.23 8.96 9.48
C THR A 132 -1.16 8.16 8.73
N MET A 133 -0.32 8.82 7.96
CA MET A 133 0.83 8.21 7.32
C MET A 133 2.06 8.32 8.23
N ILE A 134 2.83 7.23 8.34
CA ILE A 134 4.14 7.22 8.99
C ILE A 134 5.17 6.69 7.99
N THR A 135 6.20 7.48 7.70
CA THR A 135 7.18 7.15 6.66
C THR A 135 8.60 7.50 7.05
N GLY A 136 9.58 6.77 6.51
CA GLY A 136 10.99 7.13 6.57
C GLY A 136 11.42 8.12 5.49
N ASP A 137 10.51 8.46 4.56
CA ASP A 137 10.78 9.48 3.54
C ASP A 137 10.90 10.86 4.18
N ASN A 138 11.59 11.77 3.49
CA ASN A 138 11.76 13.13 3.97
C ASN A 138 10.42 13.89 3.97
N GLU A 139 10.38 14.98 4.76
CA GLU A 139 9.21 15.84 4.96
C GLU A 139 8.58 16.32 3.66
N ALA A 140 9.39 16.71 2.65
CA ALA A 140 8.88 17.23 1.39
C ALA A 140 8.15 16.15 0.57
N THR A 141 8.69 14.91 0.52
CA THR A 141 8.04 13.76 -0.13
C THR A 141 6.75 13.38 0.60
N ALA A 142 6.84 13.25 1.92
CA ALA A 142 5.71 12.88 2.74
C ALA A 142 4.54 13.86 2.58
N LYS A 143 4.84 15.16 2.54
CA LYS A 143 3.85 16.21 2.31
C LYS A 143 3.16 16.07 0.95
N LEU A 144 3.94 15.90 -0.13
CA LEU A 144 3.38 15.74 -1.48
C LEU A 144 2.46 14.53 -1.57
N VAL A 145 2.89 13.40 -1.01
CA VAL A 145 2.07 12.18 -0.97
C VAL A 145 0.81 12.41 -0.14
N ALA A 146 0.92 13.02 1.05
CA ALA A 146 -0.21 13.30 1.91
C ALA A 146 -1.25 14.20 1.24
N ASP A 147 -0.79 15.27 0.56
CA ASP A 147 -1.66 16.20 -0.18
C ASP A 147 -2.37 15.48 -1.33
N GLU A 148 -1.66 14.62 -2.10
CA GLU A 148 -2.21 13.87 -3.23
C GLU A 148 -3.27 12.85 -2.81
N ILE A 149 -3.11 12.19 -1.66
CA ILE A 149 -4.06 11.17 -1.16
C ILE A 149 -5.10 11.75 -0.18
N GLY A 150 -5.06 13.04 0.10
CA GLY A 150 -6.01 13.71 0.98
C GLY A 150 -5.84 13.39 2.47
N LEU A 151 -4.60 13.14 2.92
CA LEU A 151 -4.27 12.96 4.34
C LEU A 151 -3.95 14.30 5.01
N SER A 152 -4.57 14.53 6.17
CA SER A 152 -4.27 15.70 7.00
C SER A 152 -3.16 15.49 8.04
N ASN A 153 -2.80 14.22 8.31
CA ASN A 153 -1.81 13.88 9.32
C ASN A 153 -0.76 12.93 8.75
N TYR A 154 0.50 13.26 8.93
CA TYR A 154 1.62 12.40 8.58
C TYR A 154 2.82 12.68 9.51
N TYR A 155 3.73 11.72 9.57
CA TYR A 155 5.04 11.82 10.21
C TYR A 155 6.09 11.35 9.22
N ALA A 156 7.13 12.16 9.02
CA ALA A 156 8.20 11.94 8.06
C ALA A 156 9.57 11.77 8.73
N ASP A 157 10.61 11.46 7.95
CA ASP A 157 12.00 11.30 8.41
C ASP A 157 12.16 10.29 9.56
N LEU A 158 11.31 9.26 9.63
CA LEU A 158 11.25 8.33 10.76
C LEU A 158 12.25 7.19 10.62
N LEU A 159 12.98 6.92 11.68
CA LEU A 159 13.68 5.65 11.86
C LEU A 159 12.69 4.54 12.27
N PRO A 160 13.02 3.25 12.07
CA PRO A 160 12.14 2.14 12.46
C PRO A 160 11.66 2.23 13.93
N GLN A 161 12.52 2.65 14.85
CA GLN A 161 12.18 2.80 16.25
C GLN A 161 11.17 3.94 16.49
N ASP A 162 11.23 5.01 15.71
CA ASP A 162 10.31 6.14 15.82
C ASP A 162 8.91 5.73 15.41
N LYS A 163 8.76 4.90 14.38
CA LYS A 163 7.48 4.31 13.97
C LYS A 163 6.85 3.52 15.12
N VAL A 164 7.62 2.68 15.81
CA VAL A 164 7.17 1.92 16.97
C VAL A 164 6.69 2.84 18.09
N ASN A 165 7.43 3.91 18.37
CA ASN A 165 7.09 4.88 19.42
C ASN A 165 5.80 5.62 19.08
N ILE A 166 5.61 6.03 17.83
CA ILE A 166 4.38 6.71 17.36
C ILE A 166 3.17 5.80 17.54
N VAL A 167 3.26 4.53 17.09
CA VAL A 167 2.18 3.56 17.24
C VAL A 167 1.88 3.29 18.72
N SER A 168 2.91 3.08 19.56
CA SER A 168 2.74 2.87 21.00
C SER A 168 2.04 4.04 21.68
N ASN A 169 2.41 5.28 21.33
CA ASN A 169 1.77 6.50 21.85
C ASN A 169 0.32 6.62 21.36
N ALA A 170 0.04 6.24 20.12
CA ALA A 170 -1.33 6.24 19.61
C ALA A 170 -2.20 5.22 20.35
N VAL A 171 -1.71 4.00 20.56
CA VAL A 171 -2.39 2.93 21.31
C VAL A 171 -2.69 3.37 22.75
N SER A 172 -1.73 4.01 23.42
CA SER A 172 -1.94 4.48 24.80
C SER A 172 -3.00 5.58 24.91
N LYS A 173 -3.17 6.40 23.87
CA LYS A 173 -4.13 7.52 23.85
C LYS A 173 -5.52 7.13 23.38
N HIS A 174 -5.64 6.22 22.42
CA HIS A 174 -6.87 5.98 21.65
C HIS A 174 -7.46 4.58 21.83
N HIS A 175 -6.67 3.59 22.25
CA HIS A 175 -7.06 2.18 22.46
C HIS A 175 -7.60 1.42 21.25
N ASP A 176 -7.82 2.08 20.10
CA ASP A 176 -8.37 1.48 18.86
C ASP A 176 -7.50 1.88 17.67
N VAL A 177 -6.29 1.34 17.61
CA VAL A 177 -5.31 1.67 16.58
C VAL A 177 -5.03 0.46 15.71
N ALA A 178 -5.23 0.60 14.39
CA ALA A 178 -4.76 -0.35 13.41
C ALA A 178 -3.50 0.19 12.71
N MET A 179 -2.48 -0.65 12.57
CA MET A 179 -1.29 -0.40 11.76
C MET A 179 -1.36 -1.22 10.48
N VAL A 180 -1.09 -0.56 9.35
CA VAL A 180 -1.02 -1.21 8.03
C VAL A 180 0.39 -1.04 7.50
N GLY A 181 1.02 -2.12 7.08
CA GLY A 181 2.39 -2.11 6.56
C GLY A 181 2.69 -3.28 5.63
N ASP A 182 3.87 -3.28 5.03
CA ASP A 182 4.34 -4.36 4.15
C ASP A 182 4.82 -5.62 4.91
N GLY A 183 4.96 -5.49 6.22
CA GLY A 183 5.35 -6.59 7.10
C GLY A 183 6.84 -6.91 7.16
N VAL A 184 7.68 -6.31 6.34
CA VAL A 184 9.13 -6.55 6.36
C VAL A 184 9.81 -5.58 7.34
N ASN A 185 9.70 -4.29 7.08
CA ASN A 185 10.32 -3.24 7.88
C ASN A 185 9.43 -2.76 9.02
N ASP A 186 8.12 -2.95 8.90
CA ASP A 186 7.11 -2.44 9.83
C ASP A 186 6.66 -3.49 10.86
N THR A 187 7.23 -4.70 10.85
CA THR A 187 6.90 -5.80 11.79
C THR A 187 6.83 -5.36 13.26
N PRO A 188 7.82 -4.62 13.81
CA PRO A 188 7.74 -4.19 15.21
C PRO A 188 6.60 -3.20 15.48
N SER A 189 6.24 -2.38 14.49
CA SER A 189 5.14 -1.42 14.57
C SER A 189 3.77 -2.11 14.46
N LEU A 190 3.67 -3.14 13.58
CA LEU A 190 2.48 -3.99 13.46
C LEU A 190 2.17 -4.70 14.77
N ALA A 191 3.18 -5.31 15.41
CA ALA A 191 3.04 -6.00 16.69
C ALA A 191 2.64 -5.07 17.86
N ARG A 192 2.82 -3.76 17.73
CA ARG A 192 2.49 -2.78 18.76
C ARG A 192 1.08 -2.21 18.63
N ALA A 193 0.47 -2.29 17.47
CA ALA A 193 -0.90 -1.83 17.26
C ALA A 193 -1.91 -2.73 17.98
N ASN A 194 -3.16 -2.26 18.15
CA ASN A 194 -4.26 -3.12 18.62
C ASN A 194 -4.67 -4.11 17.53
N VAL A 195 -4.47 -3.74 16.26
CA VAL A 195 -4.66 -4.61 15.10
C VAL A 195 -3.53 -4.34 14.11
N GLY A 196 -2.65 -5.31 13.89
CA GLY A 196 -1.62 -5.29 12.85
C GLY A 196 -2.17 -5.88 11.54
N ILE A 197 -2.08 -5.13 10.45
CA ILE A 197 -2.54 -5.55 9.11
C ILE A 197 -1.34 -5.55 8.17
N ALA A 198 -0.92 -6.72 7.73
CA ALA A 198 0.13 -6.87 6.72
C ALA A 198 -0.46 -6.91 5.32
N MET A 199 0.24 -6.28 4.36
CA MET A 199 -0.13 -6.23 2.94
C MET A 199 0.95 -6.85 2.08
N GLY A 200 0.51 -7.59 1.03
CA GLY A 200 1.39 -8.19 0.03
C GLY A 200 1.86 -9.61 0.37
N LEU A 201 2.32 -10.31 -0.68
CA LEU A 201 2.85 -11.68 -0.58
C LEU A 201 4.39 -11.73 -0.50
N GLU A 202 5.07 -10.66 -0.91
CA GLU A 202 6.54 -10.59 -0.90
C GLU A 202 7.03 -10.22 0.51
N GLY A 203 7.65 -11.16 1.20
CA GLY A 203 8.09 -11.03 2.61
C GLY A 203 7.09 -11.60 3.63
N ALA A 204 6.11 -12.36 3.15
CA ALA A 204 4.94 -12.81 3.90
C ALA A 204 5.24 -13.65 5.14
N ASP A 205 6.32 -14.42 5.18
CA ASP A 205 6.53 -15.40 6.28
C ASP A 205 6.63 -14.71 7.65
N VAL A 206 7.43 -13.64 7.77
CA VAL A 206 7.58 -12.90 9.03
C VAL A 206 6.33 -12.05 9.32
N ALA A 207 5.69 -11.50 8.29
CA ALA A 207 4.47 -10.70 8.43
C ALA A 207 3.28 -11.56 8.86
N ILE A 208 3.16 -12.78 8.31
CA ILE A 208 2.10 -13.75 8.66
C ILE A 208 2.22 -14.17 10.13
N GLU A 209 3.43 -14.31 10.66
CA GLU A 209 3.62 -14.67 12.07
C GLU A 209 3.31 -13.52 13.05
N THR A 210 3.35 -12.29 12.60
CA THR A 210 3.29 -11.12 13.50
C THR A 210 1.99 -10.31 13.36
N ALA A 211 1.40 -10.27 12.17
CA ALA A 211 0.18 -9.50 11.93
C ALA A 211 -1.08 -10.29 12.33
N ASP A 212 -2.06 -9.57 12.88
CA ASP A 212 -3.38 -10.16 13.18
C ASP A 212 -4.18 -10.47 11.91
N ILE A 213 -3.93 -9.70 10.83
CA ILE A 213 -4.62 -9.83 9.55
C ILE A 213 -3.60 -9.71 8.42
N VAL A 214 -3.72 -10.59 7.42
CA VAL A 214 -2.91 -10.54 6.21
C VAL A 214 -3.83 -10.33 4.99
N LEU A 215 -3.57 -9.29 4.23
CA LEU A 215 -4.23 -9.03 2.95
C LEU A 215 -3.42 -9.67 1.83
N LEU A 216 -3.91 -10.78 1.29
CA LEU A 216 -3.23 -11.54 0.24
C LEU A 216 -3.12 -10.78 -1.09
N GLU A 217 -4.05 -9.87 -1.36
CA GLU A 217 -3.98 -8.94 -2.48
C GLU A 217 -3.34 -7.63 -2.00
N ASP A 218 -2.41 -7.10 -2.78
CA ASP A 218 -1.78 -5.80 -2.51
C ASP A 218 -2.73 -4.62 -2.85
N LYS A 219 -3.93 -4.64 -2.24
CA LYS A 219 -5.00 -3.67 -2.45
C LYS A 219 -5.45 -3.04 -1.13
N LEU A 220 -5.16 -1.76 -1.00
CA LEU A 220 -5.53 -0.97 0.19
C LEU A 220 -7.06 -0.90 0.39
N SER A 221 -7.84 -0.94 -0.69
CA SER A 221 -9.31 -0.92 -0.66
C SER A 221 -9.94 -2.07 0.15
N LYS A 222 -9.22 -3.20 0.32
CA LYS A 222 -9.65 -4.31 1.16
C LYS A 222 -9.83 -3.92 2.63
N ILE A 223 -9.15 -2.88 3.09
CA ILE A 223 -9.32 -2.36 4.47
C ILE A 223 -10.74 -1.82 4.67
N ASN A 224 -11.32 -1.16 3.66
CA ASN A 224 -12.72 -0.72 3.73
C ASN A 224 -13.69 -1.89 3.90
N LEU A 225 -13.47 -2.97 3.14
CA LEU A 225 -14.26 -4.20 3.26
C LEU A 225 -14.12 -4.83 4.65
N LEU A 226 -12.89 -4.88 5.18
CA LEU A 226 -12.60 -5.41 6.51
C LEU A 226 -13.34 -4.63 7.60
N VAL A 227 -13.31 -3.29 7.54
CA VAL A 227 -14.03 -2.42 8.48
C VAL A 227 -15.54 -2.64 8.40
N ASP A 228 -16.10 -2.74 7.20
CA ASP A 228 -17.54 -2.96 7.02
C ASP A 228 -17.96 -4.33 7.54
N LEU A 229 -17.17 -5.36 7.26
CA LEU A 229 -17.42 -6.71 7.78
C LEU A 229 -17.35 -6.76 9.31
N ALA A 230 -16.34 -6.11 9.91
CA ALA A 230 -16.20 -6.02 11.36
C ALA A 230 -17.41 -5.31 12.01
N LYS A 231 -17.85 -4.18 11.46
CA LYS A 231 -19.03 -3.46 11.94
C LYS A 231 -20.30 -4.30 11.83
N LYS A 232 -20.51 -4.99 10.69
CA LYS A 232 -21.65 -5.87 10.47
C LYS A 232 -21.65 -7.06 11.45
N THR A 233 -20.48 -7.66 11.66
CA THR A 233 -20.31 -8.78 12.60
C THR A 233 -20.60 -8.34 14.03
N MET A 234 -20.02 -7.23 14.47
CA MET A 234 -20.25 -6.68 15.81
C MET A 234 -21.72 -6.31 16.03
N GLY A 235 -22.39 -5.76 15.01
CA GLY A 235 -23.83 -5.48 15.05
C GLY A 235 -24.65 -6.74 15.29
N LYS A 236 -24.34 -7.84 14.56
CA LYS A 236 -25.02 -9.13 14.77
C LYS A 236 -24.73 -9.73 16.14
N ILE A 237 -23.51 -9.67 16.62
CA ILE A 237 -23.14 -10.14 17.97
C ILE A 237 -23.96 -9.40 19.02
N LYS A 238 -23.99 -8.06 18.97
CA LYS A 238 -24.78 -7.24 19.91
C LYS A 238 -26.27 -7.58 19.85
N PHE A 239 -26.84 -7.73 18.65
CA PHE A 239 -28.23 -8.15 18.47
C PHE A 239 -28.50 -9.52 19.08
N ASN A 240 -27.68 -10.53 18.77
CA ASN A 240 -27.83 -11.87 19.28
C ASN A 240 -27.78 -11.95 20.81
N VAL A 241 -26.81 -11.23 21.42
CA VAL A 241 -26.67 -11.15 22.89
C VAL A 241 -27.91 -10.50 23.50
N ALA A 242 -28.32 -9.34 22.98
CA ALA A 242 -29.51 -8.65 23.48
C ALA A 242 -30.79 -9.50 23.34
N PHE A 243 -30.96 -10.19 22.20
CA PHE A 243 -32.06 -11.09 21.95
C PHE A 243 -32.09 -12.26 22.95
N CYS A 244 -30.95 -12.94 23.14
CA CYS A 244 -30.83 -14.03 24.12
C CYS A 244 -31.20 -13.61 25.54
N LEU A 245 -30.66 -12.46 25.97
CA LEU A 245 -30.94 -11.94 27.33
C LEU A 245 -32.41 -11.57 27.47
N SER A 246 -32.99 -10.91 26.48
CA SER A 246 -34.40 -10.51 26.53
C SER A 246 -35.34 -11.72 26.65
N VAL A 247 -35.11 -12.75 25.82
CA VAL A 247 -35.95 -13.95 25.89
C VAL A 247 -35.78 -14.70 27.21
N LYS A 248 -34.55 -14.81 27.73
CA LYS A 248 -34.30 -15.42 29.06
C LYS A 248 -35.02 -14.68 30.19
N VAL A 249 -35.03 -13.35 30.18
CA VAL A 249 -35.78 -12.55 31.16
C VAL A 249 -37.28 -12.80 31.06
N ILE A 250 -37.81 -12.83 29.84
CA ILE A 250 -39.25 -13.11 29.61
C ILE A 250 -39.60 -14.48 30.14
N LEU A 251 -38.83 -15.54 29.79
CA LEU A 251 -39.08 -16.90 30.26
C LEU A 251 -39.00 -17.02 31.78
N MET A 252 -38.06 -16.30 32.41
CA MET A 252 -37.96 -16.26 33.87
C MET A 252 -39.23 -15.63 34.51
N ILE A 253 -39.73 -14.54 33.98
CA ILE A 253 -40.95 -13.88 34.47
C ILE A 253 -42.16 -14.82 34.32
N LEU A 254 -42.31 -15.49 33.15
CA LEU A 254 -43.38 -16.45 32.87
C LEU A 254 -43.30 -17.68 33.80
N GLY A 255 -42.11 -18.16 34.11
CA GLY A 255 -41.88 -19.22 35.07
C GLY A 255 -42.28 -18.89 36.49
N ILE A 256 -41.88 -17.66 36.97
CA ILE A 256 -42.28 -17.17 38.30
C ILE A 256 -43.79 -16.97 38.38
N ALA A 257 -44.42 -16.50 37.31
CA ALA A 257 -45.87 -16.33 37.23
C ALA A 257 -46.67 -17.66 37.09
N GLY A 258 -45.97 -18.78 36.92
CA GLY A 258 -46.61 -20.10 36.82
C GLY A 258 -47.18 -20.43 35.44
N TYR A 259 -46.87 -19.65 34.39
CA TYR A 259 -47.37 -19.87 33.03
C TYR A 259 -46.60 -20.95 32.26
N ILE A 260 -45.34 -21.20 32.62
CA ILE A 260 -44.51 -22.21 31.97
C ILE A 260 -43.78 -23.05 33.03
N SER A 261 -43.54 -24.31 32.70
CA SER A 261 -42.74 -25.21 33.55
C SER A 261 -41.22 -24.92 33.35
N LEU A 262 -40.44 -25.39 34.33
CA LEU A 262 -38.97 -25.29 34.24
C LEU A 262 -38.41 -25.97 32.96
N TRP A 263 -38.99 -27.12 32.58
CA TRP A 263 -38.58 -27.84 31.38
C TRP A 263 -38.85 -27.07 30.10
N GLU A 264 -39.98 -26.39 29.96
CA GLU A 264 -40.32 -25.58 28.81
C GLU A 264 -39.39 -24.35 28.74
N ALA A 265 -39.13 -23.72 29.90
CA ALA A 265 -38.21 -22.58 29.98
C ALA A 265 -36.78 -22.96 29.52
N VAL A 266 -36.29 -24.13 29.92
CA VAL A 266 -34.95 -24.63 29.51
C VAL A 266 -34.95 -25.00 28.04
N LEU A 267 -35.95 -25.74 27.55
CA LEU A 267 -36.02 -26.18 26.16
C LEU A 267 -36.03 -24.99 25.19
N ILE A 268 -36.86 -24.01 25.45
CA ILE A 268 -36.99 -22.78 24.63
C ILE A 268 -35.77 -21.89 24.83
N GLY A 269 -35.36 -21.67 26.09
CA GLY A 269 -34.31 -20.69 26.46
C GLY A 269 -32.89 -21.11 26.10
N ASP A 270 -32.58 -22.39 26.07
CA ASP A 270 -31.25 -22.87 25.71
C ASP A 270 -31.20 -23.47 24.30
N MET A 271 -32.03 -24.46 24.00
CA MET A 271 -31.99 -25.13 22.67
C MET A 271 -32.61 -24.24 21.59
N GLY A 272 -33.80 -23.70 21.81
CA GLY A 272 -34.48 -22.88 20.79
C GLY A 272 -33.73 -21.63 20.44
N ILE A 273 -33.27 -20.88 21.44
CA ILE A 273 -32.51 -19.63 21.21
C ILE A 273 -31.16 -19.92 20.53
N THR A 274 -30.48 -20.98 20.96
CA THR A 274 -29.18 -21.35 20.38
C THR A 274 -29.31 -21.61 18.89
N LEU A 275 -30.30 -22.37 18.46
CA LEU A 275 -30.54 -22.63 17.03
C LEU A 275 -30.84 -21.35 16.24
N LEU A 276 -31.68 -20.46 16.80
CA LEU A 276 -31.98 -19.18 16.14
C LEU A 276 -30.76 -18.30 16.00
N VAL A 277 -29.93 -18.18 17.05
CA VAL A 277 -28.69 -17.36 17.04
C VAL A 277 -27.66 -17.93 16.08
N VAL A 278 -27.49 -19.26 16.05
CA VAL A 278 -26.59 -19.92 15.07
C VAL A 278 -27.08 -19.65 13.66
N GLY A 279 -28.39 -19.85 13.40
CA GLY A 279 -28.99 -19.55 12.09
C GLY A 279 -28.78 -18.08 11.66
N ASN A 280 -28.99 -17.13 12.59
CA ASN A 280 -28.72 -15.70 12.30
C ASN A 280 -27.25 -15.41 12.04
N SER A 281 -26.35 -16.10 12.74
CA SER A 281 -24.90 -15.93 12.55
C SER A 281 -24.41 -16.48 11.21
N LEU A 282 -24.98 -17.60 10.74
CA LEU A 282 -24.67 -18.16 9.42
C LEU A 282 -25.02 -17.23 8.25
N LEU A 283 -25.96 -16.29 8.43
CA LEU A 283 -26.26 -15.26 7.44
C LEU A 283 -25.13 -14.23 7.23
N LEU A 284 -24.08 -14.25 8.05
CA LEU A 284 -22.86 -13.44 7.80
C LEU A 284 -21.98 -14.04 6.69
N ALA A 285 -22.08 -15.34 6.46
CA ALA A 285 -21.27 -16.04 5.47
C ALA A 285 -21.78 -15.86 4.01
N LYS A 286 -22.91 -15.18 3.84
CA LYS A 286 -23.46 -14.76 2.55
C LYS A 286 -23.15 -13.27 2.30
#